data_89c78e8bea54cab4a16a56cce71b85c5
#
_entry.id   89c78e8bea54cab4a16a56cce71b85c5
#
_cell.length_a   1.000
_cell.length_b   1.000
_cell.length_c   1.000
_cell.angle_alpha   90.00
_cell.angle_beta   90.00
_cell.angle_gamma   90.00
#
_symmetry.space_group_name_H-M   'P 1'
#
loop_
_entity.id
_entity.type
_entity.pdbx_description
1 polymer ?
#
loop_
_entity_poly.entity_id
_entity_poly.type
_entity_poly.pdbx_seq_one_letter_code
_entity_poly.pdbx_strand_id
1 'polypeptide(L)'
;MKKKLLHIALATALLPVFTGCIGNFEEYNTNPYEPHKLDPPLLFTQMITTGINVQQNDNQMIDQMVAGPYGGYLTMSTSWGGSNFNTYNQTDGWNQIPFNTPFEKFYPNYYKVLDATGGKGHYFAMAKLLRVNAMQRVALCYGPIPFSKMTQENSQVPYDCEPELYQNMFDDLNFAIAALRDYLSESSLKPLGANDVVYGGDYAKWLRFANSLKLRLALRIVNADEALARKMAEEAVSDAGGLIDSPEYNAMVAVGVEPNPFWLVANSWGEIRANATLTSYMNGYNDPRMAAYFTPATIDGEATFVGLRSGVKGMTSAIGCLLYTSDAAD
;
A
#
# COMPACT_ATOMS: atom_id res chain seq x y z
N MET A 1 46.98 6.51 -56.88
CA MET A 1 46.49 5.17 -56.49
C MET A 1 46.97 4.75 -55.09
N LYS A 2 48.23 4.89 -54.68
CA LYS A 2 48.75 4.46 -53.37
C LYS A 2 48.07 5.11 -52.15
N LYS A 3 47.67 6.40 -52.20
CA LYS A 3 46.95 7.08 -51.11
C LYS A 3 45.52 6.57 -50.88
N LYS A 4 44.78 6.21 -51.94
CA LYS A 4 43.40 5.65 -51.83
C LYS A 4 43.42 4.23 -51.26
N LEU A 5 44.43 3.40 -51.56
CA LEU A 5 44.60 2.09 -51.01
C LEU A 5 44.96 2.12 -49.52
N LEU A 6 45.74 3.15 -49.09
CA LEU A 6 46.08 3.33 -47.67
C LEU A 6 44.84 3.71 -46.83
N HIS A 7 43.95 4.53 -47.36
CA HIS A 7 42.69 4.92 -46.65
C HIS A 7 41.71 3.76 -46.59
N ILE A 8 41.64 2.90 -47.59
CA ILE A 8 40.77 1.70 -47.57
C ILE A 8 41.34 0.67 -46.59
N ALA A 9 42.68 0.46 -46.55
CA ALA A 9 43.32 -0.43 -45.58
C ALA A 9 43.16 0.06 -44.13
N LEU A 10 43.20 1.38 -43.88
CA LEU A 10 42.97 1.97 -42.55
C LEU A 10 41.50 1.87 -42.10
N ALA A 11 40.56 2.03 -43.03
CA ALA A 11 39.13 1.88 -42.77
C ALA A 11 38.72 0.42 -42.46
N THR A 12 39.38 -0.55 -43.14
CA THR A 12 39.14 -1.99 -42.90
C THR A 12 39.79 -2.50 -41.60
N ALA A 13 40.89 -1.88 -41.15
CA ALA A 13 41.51 -2.22 -39.87
C ALA A 13 40.78 -1.70 -38.63
N LEU A 14 39.91 -0.69 -38.80
CA LEU A 14 39.09 -0.12 -37.71
C LEU A 14 37.73 -0.85 -37.50
N LEU A 15 37.28 -1.66 -38.45
CA LEU A 15 36.02 -2.41 -38.36
C LEU A 15 35.95 -3.49 -37.26
N PRO A 16 37.04 -4.22 -36.92
CA PRO A 16 36.94 -5.22 -35.86
C PRO A 16 36.94 -4.66 -34.42
N VAL A 17 37.21 -3.37 -34.21
CA VAL A 17 37.32 -2.80 -32.87
C VAL A 17 35.92 -2.55 -32.25
N PHE A 18 34.86 -2.46 -33.07
CA PHE A 18 33.52 -2.20 -32.60
C PHE A 18 32.66 -3.46 -32.30
N THR A 19 33.17 -4.65 -32.67
CA THR A 19 32.39 -5.90 -32.45
C THR A 19 32.80 -6.66 -31.20
N GLY A 20 33.83 -6.21 -30.48
CA GLY A 20 34.45 -6.95 -29.37
C GLY A 20 33.73 -6.86 -28.02
N CYS A 21 32.82 -5.92 -27.82
CA CYS A 21 32.24 -5.67 -26.49
C CYS A 21 30.79 -6.16 -26.30
N ILE A 22 30.12 -6.68 -27.34
CA ILE A 22 28.71 -7.04 -27.27
C ILE A 22 28.51 -8.56 -27.15
N GLY A 23 29.50 -9.38 -27.50
CA GLY A 23 29.34 -10.84 -27.61
C GLY A 23 28.97 -11.58 -26.32
N ASN A 24 29.32 -11.03 -25.17
CA ASN A 24 29.05 -11.65 -23.87
C ASN A 24 28.29 -10.72 -22.90
N PHE A 25 27.66 -9.65 -23.44
CA PHE A 25 26.95 -8.67 -22.61
C PHE A 25 25.82 -9.31 -21.80
N GLU A 26 25.05 -10.20 -22.40
CA GLU A 26 23.98 -10.93 -21.72
C GLU A 26 24.56 -11.87 -20.66
N GLU A 27 25.64 -12.60 -20.95
CA GLU A 27 26.27 -13.54 -20.02
C GLU A 27 26.82 -12.81 -18.78
N TYR A 28 27.55 -11.69 -18.97
CA TYR A 28 28.10 -10.91 -17.86
C TYR A 28 27.05 -10.11 -17.07
N ASN A 29 25.93 -9.76 -17.69
CA ASN A 29 24.83 -9.04 -17.00
C ASN A 29 23.71 -9.95 -16.51
N THR A 30 23.75 -11.24 -16.83
CA THR A 30 22.83 -12.22 -16.27
C THR A 30 23.38 -12.69 -14.93
N ASN A 31 22.67 -12.42 -13.85
CA ASN A 31 23.05 -12.93 -12.54
C ASN A 31 22.86 -14.46 -12.51
N PRO A 32 23.94 -15.29 -12.46
CA PRO A 32 23.81 -16.74 -12.48
C PRO A 32 23.14 -17.32 -11.23
N TYR A 33 22.98 -16.49 -10.20
CA TYR A 33 22.30 -16.85 -8.95
C TYR A 33 20.85 -16.36 -8.91
N GLU A 34 20.38 -15.62 -9.92
CA GLU A 34 18.98 -15.23 -9.99
C GLU A 34 18.17 -16.44 -10.48
N PRO A 35 17.15 -16.89 -9.73
CA PRO A 35 16.32 -18.00 -10.15
C PRO A 35 15.64 -17.63 -11.47
N HIS A 36 15.91 -18.36 -12.54
CA HIS A 36 15.31 -18.12 -13.87
C HIS A 36 13.78 -18.27 -13.88
N LYS A 37 13.19 -18.83 -12.82
CA LYS A 37 11.76 -18.96 -12.63
C LYS A 37 11.46 -18.91 -11.13
N LEU A 38 11.00 -17.78 -10.64
CA LEU A 38 10.47 -17.68 -9.28
C LEU A 38 9.09 -18.34 -9.21
N ASP A 39 8.87 -19.16 -8.19
CA ASP A 39 7.54 -19.67 -7.88
C ASP A 39 6.65 -18.50 -7.44
N PRO A 40 5.49 -18.25 -8.09
CA PRO A 40 4.63 -17.13 -7.79
C PRO A 40 4.31 -16.91 -6.31
N PRO A 41 4.03 -17.91 -5.46
CA PRO A 41 3.77 -17.72 -4.04
C PRO A 41 4.82 -16.90 -3.30
N LEU A 42 6.09 -17.01 -3.64
CA LEU A 42 7.19 -16.31 -2.96
C LEU A 42 7.14 -14.78 -3.14
N LEU A 43 6.39 -14.30 -4.13
CA LEU A 43 6.28 -12.88 -4.46
C LEU A 43 5.18 -12.16 -3.65
N PHE A 44 4.30 -12.92 -2.97
CA PHE A 44 3.08 -12.35 -2.39
C PHE A 44 3.28 -11.68 -1.05
N THR A 45 4.18 -12.14 -0.19
CA THR A 45 4.40 -11.52 1.13
C THR A 45 4.67 -10.02 1.03
N GLN A 46 5.56 -9.60 0.13
CA GLN A 46 5.85 -8.19 -0.04
C GLN A 46 4.68 -7.42 -0.68
N MET A 47 3.96 -8.02 -1.62
CA MET A 47 2.79 -7.38 -2.24
C MET A 47 1.67 -7.17 -1.20
N ILE A 48 1.44 -8.12 -0.31
CA ILE A 48 0.48 -8.03 0.79
C ILE A 48 0.89 -6.92 1.75
N THR A 49 2.14 -6.92 2.22
CA THR A 49 2.64 -5.95 3.21
C THR A 49 2.80 -4.53 2.64
N THR A 50 2.81 -4.37 1.31
CA THR A 50 2.72 -3.03 0.69
C THR A 50 1.32 -2.43 0.85
N GLY A 51 0.27 -3.24 0.80
CA GLY A 51 -1.11 -2.79 1.02
C GLY A 51 -1.49 -2.67 2.50
N ILE A 52 -0.79 -3.39 3.39
CA ILE A 52 -0.96 -3.35 4.85
C ILE A 52 0.42 -3.02 5.44
N ASN A 53 0.68 -1.74 5.67
CA ASN A 53 1.99 -1.25 6.05
C ASN A 53 2.37 -1.67 7.48
N VAL A 54 3.22 -2.67 7.60
CA VAL A 54 3.78 -3.13 8.90
C VAL A 54 5.19 -2.59 9.15
N GLN A 55 5.86 -2.08 8.13
CA GLN A 55 7.16 -1.44 8.29
C GLN A 55 6.98 -0.06 8.94
N GLN A 56 7.76 0.23 9.98
CA GLN A 56 7.54 1.38 10.86
C GLN A 56 7.52 2.72 10.13
N ASN A 57 8.54 2.99 9.30
CA ASN A 57 8.66 4.27 8.58
C ASN A 57 7.60 4.44 7.49
N ASP A 58 7.27 3.37 6.77
CA ASP A 58 6.20 3.43 5.76
C ASP A 58 4.85 3.72 6.42
N ASN A 59 4.54 3.02 7.52
CA ASN A 59 3.32 3.26 8.28
C ASN A 59 3.30 4.68 8.87
N GLN A 60 4.42 5.13 9.45
CA GLN A 60 4.56 6.49 9.96
C GLN A 60 4.23 7.52 8.88
N MET A 61 4.88 7.46 7.72
CA MET A 61 4.75 8.48 6.68
C MET A 61 3.42 8.41 5.94
N ILE A 62 2.82 7.21 5.78
CA ILE A 62 1.58 7.07 5.03
C ILE A 62 0.35 7.25 5.92
N ASP A 63 0.28 6.53 7.04
CA ASP A 63 -0.92 6.45 7.86
C ASP A 63 -0.93 7.46 9.01
N GLN A 64 0.22 7.62 9.69
CA GLN A 64 0.25 8.37 10.94
C GLN A 64 0.50 9.86 10.74
N MET A 65 1.41 10.23 9.83
CA MET A 65 1.83 11.62 9.65
C MET A 65 1.09 12.35 8.54
N VAL A 66 0.53 11.65 7.57
CA VAL A 66 -0.30 12.23 6.49
C VAL A 66 -1.78 12.06 6.82
N ALA A 67 -2.27 10.84 6.81
CA ALA A 67 -3.71 10.57 6.96
C ALA A 67 -4.23 10.94 8.35
N GLY A 68 -3.45 10.67 9.41
CA GLY A 68 -3.84 10.97 10.79
C GLY A 68 -4.07 12.46 11.05
N PRO A 69 -3.10 13.34 10.78
CA PRO A 69 -3.26 14.79 10.96
C PRO A 69 -4.31 15.41 10.04
N TYR A 70 -4.32 15.06 8.76
CA TYR A 70 -5.30 15.63 7.81
C TYR A 70 -6.73 15.19 8.11
N GLY A 71 -6.90 13.97 8.61
CA GLY A 71 -8.20 13.47 9.07
C GLY A 71 -8.63 13.99 10.45
N GLY A 72 -7.75 14.71 11.18
CA GLY A 72 -8.03 15.18 12.53
C GLY A 72 -8.05 14.07 13.59
N TYR A 73 -7.42 12.92 13.30
CA TYR A 73 -7.31 11.80 14.25
C TYR A 73 -6.07 11.88 15.11
N LEU A 74 -4.95 12.25 14.51
CA LEU A 74 -3.64 12.32 15.13
C LEU A 74 -3.05 13.73 15.01
N THR A 75 -2.04 14.00 15.83
CA THR A 75 -1.28 15.26 15.80
C THR A 75 0.18 14.93 16.05
N MET A 76 1.06 15.50 15.23
CA MET A 76 2.50 15.41 15.48
C MET A 76 2.85 16.21 16.73
N SER A 77 3.59 15.60 17.65
CA SER A 77 4.03 16.17 18.91
C SER A 77 5.48 16.71 18.90
N THR A 78 6.15 16.58 17.75
CA THR A 78 7.51 17.09 17.53
C THR A 78 7.52 18.14 16.42
N SER A 79 8.47 19.06 16.47
CA SER A 79 8.55 20.14 15.48
C SER A 79 9.26 19.75 14.19
N TRP A 80 10.00 18.66 14.18
CA TRP A 80 10.76 18.14 13.03
C TRP A 80 11.55 19.24 12.29
N GLY A 81 12.21 20.13 13.04
CA GLY A 81 12.92 21.27 12.46
C GLY A 81 12.04 22.35 11.83
N GLY A 82 10.74 22.37 12.13
CA GLY A 82 9.75 23.29 11.58
C GLY A 82 8.93 22.73 10.42
N SER A 83 9.33 21.58 9.86
CA SER A 83 8.58 20.89 8.82
C SER A 83 7.65 19.86 9.44
N ASN A 84 6.36 19.96 9.19
CA ASN A 84 5.38 18.98 9.68
C ASN A 84 4.09 18.99 8.89
N PHE A 85 3.32 17.90 8.98
CA PHE A 85 2.04 17.75 8.31
C PHE A 85 0.90 18.51 9.00
N ASN A 86 1.01 18.80 10.29
CA ASN A 86 -0.03 19.52 11.05
C ASN A 86 -0.27 20.94 10.52
N THR A 87 0.74 21.54 9.85
CA THR A 87 0.70 22.90 9.33
C THR A 87 0.84 22.95 7.81
N TYR A 88 0.69 21.79 7.14
CA TYR A 88 0.87 21.67 5.68
C TYR A 88 2.26 22.13 5.20
N ASN A 89 3.27 21.98 6.03
CA ASN A 89 4.67 22.39 5.77
C ASN A 89 5.62 21.17 5.81
N GLN A 90 5.25 20.10 5.14
CA GLN A 90 6.09 18.92 4.96
C GLN A 90 7.17 19.18 3.90
N THR A 91 8.26 18.42 3.99
CA THR A 91 9.30 18.42 2.95
C THR A 91 8.84 17.65 1.72
N ASP A 92 9.37 18.00 0.54
CA ASP A 92 9.11 17.26 -0.70
C ASP A 92 9.46 15.77 -0.56
N GLY A 93 10.60 15.45 0.09
CA GLY A 93 11.02 14.08 0.34
C GLY A 93 10.00 13.28 1.14
N TRP A 94 9.42 13.87 2.20
CA TRP A 94 8.36 13.18 2.97
C TRP A 94 7.06 13.08 2.18
N ASN A 95 6.70 14.13 1.44
CA ASN A 95 5.50 14.12 0.63
C ASN A 95 5.53 13.09 -0.50
N GLN A 96 6.70 12.66 -0.95
CA GLN A 96 6.87 11.64 -1.99
C GLN A 96 6.74 10.20 -1.47
N ILE A 97 6.98 9.94 -0.17
CA ILE A 97 7.01 8.59 0.38
C ILE A 97 5.70 7.83 0.17
N PRO A 98 4.50 8.39 0.48
CA PRO A 98 3.25 7.68 0.24
C PRO A 98 2.95 7.39 -1.23
N PHE A 99 3.58 8.12 -2.16
CA PHE A 99 3.49 7.86 -3.60
C PHE A 99 4.50 6.83 -4.05
N ASN A 100 5.80 7.07 -3.86
CA ASN A 100 6.87 6.26 -4.43
C ASN A 100 6.92 4.85 -3.83
N THR A 101 6.82 4.73 -2.51
CA THR A 101 6.98 3.46 -1.81
C THR A 101 6.05 2.34 -2.30
N PRO A 102 4.73 2.57 -2.50
CA PRO A 102 3.86 1.53 -3.06
C PRO A 102 4.26 1.12 -4.48
N PHE A 103 4.66 2.06 -5.34
CA PHE A 103 5.11 1.72 -6.70
C PHE A 103 6.39 0.89 -6.67
N GLU A 104 7.39 1.31 -5.92
CA GLU A 104 8.69 0.65 -5.83
C GLU A 104 8.61 -0.76 -5.22
N LYS A 105 7.77 -0.95 -4.20
CA LYS A 105 7.66 -2.22 -3.48
C LYS A 105 6.68 -3.21 -4.12
N PHE A 106 5.66 -2.73 -4.83
CA PHE A 106 4.59 -3.57 -5.37
C PHE A 106 4.86 -4.04 -6.80
N TYR A 107 5.09 -3.12 -7.73
CA TYR A 107 5.11 -3.42 -9.15
C TYR A 107 6.20 -4.39 -9.61
N PRO A 108 7.42 -4.43 -9.05
CA PRO A 108 8.42 -5.42 -9.46
C PRO A 108 7.93 -6.87 -9.28
N ASN A 109 7.22 -7.15 -8.19
CA ASN A 109 6.67 -8.48 -7.94
C ASN A 109 5.39 -8.73 -8.77
N TYR A 110 4.56 -7.71 -8.97
CA TYR A 110 3.38 -7.79 -9.83
C TYR A 110 3.73 -8.21 -11.26
N TYR A 111 4.78 -7.62 -11.84
CA TYR A 111 5.23 -7.99 -13.18
C TYR A 111 5.80 -9.41 -13.24
N LYS A 112 6.55 -9.84 -12.23
CA LYS A 112 7.03 -11.23 -12.15
C LYS A 112 5.86 -12.23 -12.08
N VAL A 113 4.78 -11.91 -11.36
CA VAL A 113 3.56 -12.72 -11.35
C VAL A 113 2.88 -12.71 -12.71
N LEU A 114 2.78 -11.54 -13.36
CA LEU A 114 2.22 -11.39 -14.71
C LEU A 114 2.96 -12.29 -15.70
N ASP A 115 4.30 -12.23 -15.72
CA ASP A 115 5.15 -13.00 -16.62
C ASP A 115 5.02 -14.52 -16.34
N ALA A 116 5.03 -14.92 -15.06
CA ALA A 116 4.94 -16.32 -14.68
C ALA A 116 3.57 -16.96 -15.01
N THR A 117 2.50 -16.14 -15.04
CA THR A 117 1.11 -16.63 -15.21
C THR A 117 0.54 -16.33 -16.60
N GLY A 118 1.22 -15.50 -17.39
CA GLY A 118 0.68 -14.98 -18.66
C GLY A 118 -0.62 -14.18 -18.47
N GLY A 119 -0.79 -13.55 -17.31
CA GLY A 119 -1.95 -12.73 -17.00
C GLY A 119 -3.24 -13.51 -16.71
N LYS A 120 -3.14 -14.76 -16.24
CA LYS A 120 -4.28 -15.66 -16.03
C LYS A 120 -4.23 -16.36 -14.69
N GLY A 121 -5.40 -16.93 -14.30
CA GLY A 121 -5.54 -17.80 -13.14
C GLY A 121 -5.48 -17.08 -11.79
N HIS A 122 -5.55 -17.87 -10.73
CA HIS A 122 -5.74 -17.40 -9.37
C HIS A 122 -4.56 -16.58 -8.81
N TYR A 123 -3.32 -16.87 -9.19
CA TYR A 123 -2.17 -16.05 -8.77
C TYR A 123 -2.25 -14.64 -9.36
N PHE A 124 -2.58 -14.53 -10.64
CA PHE A 124 -2.73 -13.20 -11.25
C PHE A 124 -3.95 -12.46 -10.69
N ALA A 125 -5.03 -13.18 -10.39
CA ALA A 125 -6.19 -12.64 -9.71
C ALA A 125 -5.83 -12.03 -8.34
N MET A 126 -5.05 -12.76 -7.53
CA MET A 126 -4.53 -12.25 -6.27
C MET A 126 -3.64 -11.02 -6.47
N ALA A 127 -2.77 -11.01 -7.47
CA ALA A 127 -1.92 -9.87 -7.77
C ALA A 127 -2.75 -8.62 -8.14
N LYS A 128 -3.82 -8.77 -8.93
CA LYS A 128 -4.76 -7.70 -9.26
C LYS A 128 -5.51 -7.17 -8.04
N LEU A 129 -6.03 -8.04 -7.18
CA LEU A 129 -6.67 -7.67 -5.92
C LEU A 129 -5.73 -6.83 -5.04
N LEU A 130 -4.50 -7.31 -4.85
CA LEU A 130 -3.50 -6.61 -4.05
C LEU A 130 -3.04 -5.30 -4.69
N ARG A 131 -3.00 -5.22 -6.04
CA ARG A 131 -2.75 -3.97 -6.75
C ARG A 131 -3.80 -2.91 -6.39
N VAL A 132 -5.07 -3.26 -6.45
CA VAL A 132 -6.14 -2.33 -6.05
C VAL A 132 -6.00 -1.93 -4.58
N ASN A 133 -5.74 -2.90 -3.69
CA ASN A 133 -5.56 -2.60 -2.26
C ASN A 133 -4.42 -1.61 -1.98
N ALA A 134 -3.29 -1.76 -2.64
CA ALA A 134 -2.15 -0.86 -2.48
C ALA A 134 -2.40 0.50 -3.15
N MET A 135 -2.82 0.51 -4.41
CA MET A 135 -2.88 1.74 -5.22
C MET A 135 -4.07 2.64 -4.90
N GLN A 136 -5.21 2.10 -4.42
CA GLN A 136 -6.32 2.94 -3.97
C GLN A 136 -5.92 3.90 -2.84
N ARG A 137 -4.95 3.53 -2.00
CA ARG A 137 -4.42 4.39 -0.94
C ARG A 137 -3.61 5.55 -1.52
N VAL A 138 -2.80 5.29 -2.55
CA VAL A 138 -2.06 6.33 -3.28
C VAL A 138 -3.03 7.31 -3.93
N ALA A 139 -4.07 6.79 -4.61
CA ALA A 139 -5.10 7.62 -5.22
C ALA A 139 -5.84 8.50 -4.21
N LEU A 140 -6.08 8.01 -2.98
CA LEU A 140 -6.70 8.80 -1.93
C LEU A 140 -5.83 9.97 -1.45
N CYS A 141 -4.52 9.85 -1.57
CA CYS A 141 -3.58 10.91 -1.17
C CYS A 141 -3.33 11.92 -2.29
N TYR A 142 -3.30 11.49 -3.55
CA TYR A 142 -2.79 12.29 -4.67
C TYR A 142 -3.79 12.52 -5.83
N GLY A 143 -4.96 11.84 -5.81
CA GLY A 143 -5.92 11.87 -6.91
C GLY A 143 -5.48 10.98 -8.07
N PRO A 144 -5.36 11.53 -9.30
CA PRO A 144 -4.89 10.79 -10.47
C PRO A 144 -3.52 10.16 -10.26
N ILE A 145 -3.37 8.89 -10.64
CA ILE A 145 -2.10 8.13 -10.56
C ILE A 145 -1.87 7.29 -11.81
N PRO A 146 -0.64 6.87 -12.12
CA PRO A 146 -0.37 5.84 -13.11
C PRO A 146 -0.94 4.49 -12.64
N PHE A 147 -1.82 3.86 -13.43
CA PHE A 147 -2.40 2.57 -13.07
C PHE A 147 -2.64 1.65 -14.27
N SER A 148 -3.51 2.04 -15.23
CA SER A 148 -3.92 1.17 -16.33
C SER A 148 -2.80 0.92 -17.34
N LYS A 149 -1.94 1.92 -17.55
CA LYS A 149 -0.87 1.93 -18.56
C LYS A 149 0.51 1.58 -18.00
N MET A 150 0.54 1.07 -16.76
CA MET A 150 1.79 0.63 -16.13
C MET A 150 2.39 -0.59 -16.85
N THR A 151 3.65 -0.46 -17.29
CA THR A 151 4.45 -1.53 -17.90
C THR A 151 5.87 -1.52 -17.36
N GLN A 152 6.61 -2.63 -17.52
CA GLN A 152 8.02 -2.71 -17.11
C GLN A 152 8.94 -1.80 -17.95
N GLU A 153 8.56 -1.56 -19.20
CA GLU A 153 9.43 -0.92 -20.20
C GLU A 153 9.30 0.60 -20.22
N ASN A 154 8.23 1.14 -19.63
CA ASN A 154 7.92 2.55 -19.76
C ASN A 154 8.25 3.33 -18.49
N SER A 155 9.27 4.17 -18.54
CA SER A 155 9.65 5.07 -17.46
C SER A 155 8.78 6.33 -17.36
N GLN A 156 7.97 6.63 -18.38
CA GLN A 156 7.05 7.76 -18.42
C GLN A 156 5.63 7.26 -18.63
N VAL A 157 4.96 6.91 -17.53
CA VAL A 157 3.60 6.39 -17.57
C VAL A 157 2.60 7.54 -17.38
N PRO A 158 1.63 7.72 -18.32
CA PRO A 158 0.59 8.72 -18.13
C PRO A 158 -0.29 8.37 -16.93
N TYR A 159 -0.76 9.41 -16.25
CA TYR A 159 -1.73 9.28 -15.16
C TYR A 159 -3.11 8.97 -15.72
N ASP A 160 -3.82 8.05 -15.08
CA ASP A 160 -5.24 7.85 -15.34
C ASP A 160 -6.02 8.95 -14.59
N CYS A 161 -7.01 9.55 -15.21
CA CYS A 161 -7.94 10.42 -14.49
C CYS A 161 -8.80 9.57 -13.51
N GLU A 162 -9.33 10.20 -12.47
CA GLU A 162 -10.03 9.44 -11.41
C GLU A 162 -11.18 8.57 -11.92
N PRO A 163 -12.06 8.99 -12.86
CA PRO A 163 -13.09 8.10 -13.41
C PRO A 163 -12.50 6.85 -14.10
N GLU A 164 -11.46 7.02 -14.93
CA GLU A 164 -10.77 5.92 -15.59
C GLU A 164 -10.07 5.01 -14.56
N LEU A 165 -9.43 5.60 -13.57
CA LEU A 165 -8.74 4.89 -12.49
C LEU A 165 -9.70 3.98 -11.71
N TYR A 166 -10.83 4.52 -11.23
CA TYR A 166 -11.81 3.74 -10.47
C TYR A 166 -12.45 2.64 -11.32
N GLN A 167 -12.75 2.91 -12.59
CA GLN A 167 -13.25 1.88 -13.50
C GLN A 167 -12.23 0.72 -13.63
N ASN A 168 -10.96 1.02 -13.85
CA ASN A 168 -9.91 0.00 -13.94
C ASN A 168 -9.72 -0.77 -12.61
N MET A 169 -9.87 -0.11 -11.47
CA MET A 169 -9.83 -0.78 -10.17
C MET A 169 -11.00 -1.75 -9.99
N PHE A 170 -12.22 -1.37 -10.43
CA PHE A 170 -13.36 -2.28 -10.41
C PHE A 170 -13.19 -3.44 -11.38
N ASP A 171 -12.63 -3.22 -12.56
CA ASP A 171 -12.34 -4.28 -13.53
C ASP A 171 -11.32 -5.29 -12.97
N ASP A 172 -10.29 -4.81 -12.29
CA ASP A 172 -9.33 -5.67 -11.59
C ASP A 172 -9.99 -6.50 -10.47
N LEU A 173 -10.86 -5.87 -9.67
CA LEU A 173 -11.59 -6.58 -8.61
C LEU A 173 -12.56 -7.60 -9.18
N ASN A 174 -13.29 -7.27 -10.25
CA ASN A 174 -14.21 -8.19 -10.90
C ASN A 174 -13.47 -9.41 -11.47
N PHE A 175 -12.32 -9.18 -12.12
CA PHE A 175 -11.45 -10.27 -12.57
C PHE A 175 -10.99 -11.14 -11.40
N ALA A 176 -10.53 -10.51 -10.32
CA ALA A 176 -10.05 -11.23 -9.14
C ALA A 176 -11.15 -12.06 -8.49
N ILE A 177 -12.33 -11.49 -8.26
CA ILE A 177 -13.49 -12.15 -7.67
C ILE A 177 -13.90 -13.37 -8.52
N ALA A 178 -14.01 -13.22 -9.83
CA ALA A 178 -14.37 -14.31 -10.74
C ALA A 178 -13.34 -15.45 -10.69
N ALA A 179 -12.05 -15.15 -10.84
CA ALA A 179 -11.00 -16.15 -10.89
C ALA A 179 -10.77 -16.86 -9.53
N LEU A 180 -10.95 -16.16 -8.41
CA LEU A 180 -10.89 -16.77 -7.08
C LEU A 180 -12.09 -17.70 -6.85
N ARG A 181 -13.28 -17.32 -7.30
CA ARG A 181 -14.47 -18.17 -7.24
C ARG A 181 -14.31 -19.43 -8.07
N ASP A 182 -13.82 -19.31 -9.30
CA ASP A 182 -13.55 -20.44 -10.18
C ASP A 182 -12.56 -21.41 -9.51
N TYR A 183 -11.46 -20.88 -8.96
CA TYR A 183 -10.51 -21.69 -8.22
C TYR A 183 -11.15 -22.44 -7.03
N LEU A 184 -11.97 -21.76 -6.24
CA LEU A 184 -12.63 -22.35 -5.07
C LEU A 184 -13.69 -23.40 -5.45
N SER A 185 -14.25 -23.34 -6.66
CA SER A 185 -15.17 -24.37 -7.17
C SER A 185 -14.47 -25.69 -7.52
N GLU A 186 -13.17 -25.62 -7.83
CA GLU A 186 -12.38 -26.76 -8.29
C GLU A 186 -11.39 -27.27 -7.23
N SER A 187 -11.01 -26.43 -6.26
CA SER A 187 -9.94 -26.73 -5.31
C SER A 187 -10.16 -26.07 -3.95
N SER A 188 -9.82 -26.81 -2.89
CA SER A 188 -9.74 -26.32 -1.52
C SER A 188 -8.30 -26.07 -1.05
N LEU A 189 -7.32 -26.21 -1.93
CA LEU A 189 -5.91 -25.99 -1.60
C LEU A 189 -5.64 -24.52 -1.28
N LYS A 190 -4.63 -24.28 -0.45
CA LYS A 190 -4.16 -22.96 -0.05
C LYS A 190 -2.85 -22.62 -0.78
N PRO A 191 -2.91 -22.16 -2.04
CA PRO A 191 -1.76 -22.14 -2.93
C PRO A 191 -0.67 -21.16 -2.54
N LEU A 192 -0.98 -20.12 -1.75
CA LEU A 192 0.01 -19.19 -1.21
C LEU A 192 0.67 -19.70 0.08
N GLY A 193 0.00 -20.57 0.84
CA GLY A 193 0.52 -21.12 2.08
C GLY A 193 1.06 -20.05 3.04
N ALA A 194 2.24 -20.27 3.58
CA ALA A 194 2.91 -19.36 4.51
C ALA A 194 3.33 -18.01 3.89
N ASN A 195 3.34 -17.88 2.57
CA ASN A 195 3.63 -16.60 1.91
C ASN A 195 2.46 -15.60 1.98
N ASP A 196 1.26 -16.09 2.32
CA ASP A 196 0.13 -15.26 2.68
C ASP A 196 0.11 -15.03 4.20
N VAL A 197 0.69 -13.93 4.60
CA VAL A 197 0.82 -13.53 6.02
C VAL A 197 -0.47 -12.98 6.64
N VAL A 198 -1.58 -12.98 5.89
CA VAL A 198 -2.90 -12.51 6.36
C VAL A 198 -3.83 -13.69 6.64
N TYR A 199 -4.06 -14.53 5.65
CA TYR A 199 -5.06 -15.61 5.73
C TYR A 199 -4.47 -17.01 5.50
N GLY A 200 -3.12 -17.13 5.39
CA GLY A 200 -2.46 -18.43 5.18
C GLY A 200 -2.86 -19.12 3.87
N GLY A 201 -3.16 -18.36 2.84
CA GLY A 201 -3.58 -18.85 1.52
C GLY A 201 -5.07 -19.18 1.41
N ASP A 202 -5.89 -18.81 2.39
CA ASP A 202 -7.34 -19.02 2.39
C ASP A 202 -8.04 -18.08 1.40
N TYR A 203 -8.31 -18.57 0.20
CA TYR A 203 -8.92 -17.80 -0.86
C TYR A 203 -10.40 -17.47 -0.62
N ALA A 204 -11.10 -18.21 0.23
CA ALA A 204 -12.46 -17.84 0.60
C ALA A 204 -12.47 -16.55 1.44
N LYS A 205 -11.49 -16.35 2.32
CA LYS A 205 -11.30 -15.10 3.06
C LYS A 205 -10.85 -13.96 2.14
N TRP A 206 -9.97 -14.23 1.18
CA TRP A 206 -9.59 -13.25 0.17
C TRP A 206 -10.74 -12.83 -0.75
N LEU A 207 -11.68 -13.73 -1.05
CA LEU A 207 -12.89 -13.41 -1.79
C LEU A 207 -13.79 -12.43 -1.01
N ARG A 208 -13.97 -12.65 0.30
CA ARG A 208 -14.66 -11.70 1.20
C ARG A 208 -13.95 -10.35 1.24
N PHE A 209 -12.64 -10.36 1.31
CA PHE A 209 -11.83 -9.14 1.26
C PHE A 209 -12.03 -8.38 -0.05
N ALA A 210 -12.02 -9.06 -1.20
CA ALA A 210 -12.22 -8.47 -2.52
C ALA A 210 -13.60 -7.80 -2.64
N ASN A 211 -14.66 -8.48 -2.20
CA ASN A 211 -16.02 -7.93 -2.18
C ASN A 211 -16.13 -6.73 -1.24
N SER A 212 -15.52 -6.79 -0.06
CA SER A 212 -15.51 -5.67 0.89
C SER A 212 -14.74 -4.47 0.36
N LEU A 213 -13.62 -4.69 -0.33
CA LEU A 213 -12.86 -3.64 -0.99
C LEU A 213 -13.65 -3.01 -2.15
N LYS A 214 -14.35 -3.84 -2.95
CA LYS A 214 -15.24 -3.38 -4.02
C LYS A 214 -16.37 -2.49 -3.47
N LEU A 215 -17.03 -2.92 -2.40
CA LEU A 215 -18.05 -2.14 -1.70
C LEU A 215 -17.48 -0.82 -1.18
N ARG A 216 -16.32 -0.85 -0.55
CA ARG A 216 -15.64 0.35 -0.03
C ARG A 216 -15.35 1.38 -1.14
N LEU A 217 -14.83 0.92 -2.28
CA LEU A 217 -14.56 1.81 -3.43
C LEU A 217 -15.87 2.36 -4.03
N ALA A 218 -16.91 1.55 -4.12
CA ALA A 218 -18.24 1.99 -4.59
C ALA A 218 -18.81 3.11 -3.72
N LEU A 219 -18.77 2.94 -2.39
CA LEU A 219 -19.22 3.99 -1.47
C LEU A 219 -18.38 5.27 -1.55
N ARG A 220 -17.12 5.16 -1.97
CA ARG A 220 -16.23 6.33 -2.13
C ARG A 220 -16.66 7.23 -3.28
N ILE A 221 -17.18 6.66 -4.37
CA ILE A 221 -17.55 7.41 -5.57
C ILE A 221 -19.04 7.76 -5.65
N VAL A 222 -19.81 7.51 -4.61
CA VAL A 222 -21.29 7.68 -4.62
C VAL A 222 -21.74 9.08 -5.06
N ASN A 223 -21.00 10.12 -4.70
CA ASN A 223 -21.31 11.50 -5.08
C ASN A 223 -20.71 11.92 -6.44
N ALA A 224 -19.80 11.12 -7.00
CA ALA A 224 -19.16 11.40 -8.29
C ALA A 224 -19.84 10.64 -9.44
N ASP A 225 -20.20 9.38 -9.21
CA ASP A 225 -20.91 8.51 -10.15
C ASP A 225 -21.86 7.57 -9.38
N GLU A 226 -23.07 8.04 -9.13
CA GLU A 226 -24.08 7.27 -8.38
C GLU A 226 -24.44 5.95 -9.07
N ALA A 227 -24.51 5.95 -10.41
CA ALA A 227 -24.93 4.77 -11.16
C ALA A 227 -23.88 3.64 -11.06
N LEU A 228 -22.60 3.96 -11.25
CA LEU A 228 -21.50 3.02 -11.09
C LEU A 228 -21.38 2.59 -9.63
N ALA A 229 -21.47 3.52 -8.68
CA ALA A 229 -21.41 3.24 -7.25
C ALA A 229 -22.48 2.23 -6.83
N ARG A 230 -23.74 2.47 -7.21
CA ARG A 230 -24.86 1.57 -6.92
C ARG A 230 -24.62 0.18 -7.49
N LYS A 231 -24.29 0.11 -8.78
CA LYS A 231 -24.02 -1.17 -9.45
C LYS A 231 -22.93 -1.97 -8.74
N MET A 232 -21.78 -1.36 -8.46
CA MET A 232 -20.64 -2.05 -7.84
C MET A 232 -20.93 -2.46 -6.39
N ALA A 233 -21.67 -1.62 -5.66
CA ALA A 233 -22.08 -1.92 -4.28
C ALA A 233 -23.09 -3.09 -4.22
N GLU A 234 -24.13 -3.07 -5.04
CA GLU A 234 -25.15 -4.12 -5.08
C GLU A 234 -24.54 -5.47 -5.51
N GLU A 235 -23.66 -5.46 -6.52
CA GLU A 235 -22.90 -6.67 -6.90
C GLU A 235 -22.04 -7.20 -5.76
N ALA A 236 -21.34 -6.34 -5.02
CA ALA A 236 -20.47 -6.77 -3.91
C ALA A 236 -21.27 -7.34 -2.73
N VAL A 237 -22.42 -6.74 -2.40
CA VAL A 237 -23.27 -7.18 -1.29
C VAL A 237 -24.01 -8.48 -1.61
N SER A 238 -24.44 -8.66 -2.86
CA SER A 238 -25.16 -9.85 -3.30
C SER A 238 -24.25 -11.03 -3.65
N ASP A 239 -22.95 -10.85 -3.65
CA ASP A 239 -21.99 -11.90 -3.98
C ASP A 239 -22.02 -13.03 -2.96
N ALA A 240 -22.12 -14.29 -3.44
CA ALA A 240 -22.17 -15.47 -2.59
C ALA A 240 -20.88 -15.71 -1.77
N GLY A 241 -19.74 -15.10 -2.17
CA GLY A 241 -18.49 -15.12 -1.42
C GLY A 241 -18.56 -14.31 -0.12
N GLY A 242 -19.56 -13.44 0.01
CA GLY A 242 -19.80 -12.63 1.21
C GLY A 242 -18.84 -11.46 1.40
N LEU A 243 -19.02 -10.76 2.50
CA LEU A 243 -18.23 -9.62 2.95
C LEU A 243 -17.42 -9.98 4.21
N ILE A 244 -16.52 -9.10 4.65
CA ILE A 244 -15.95 -9.11 6.00
C ILE A 244 -17.03 -8.61 6.96
N ASP A 245 -17.77 -9.52 7.55
CA ASP A 245 -18.93 -9.27 8.42
C ASP A 245 -18.71 -9.72 9.87
N SER A 246 -17.53 -10.32 10.15
CA SER A 246 -17.15 -10.69 11.50
C SER A 246 -15.62 -10.52 11.72
N PRO A 247 -15.16 -10.42 12.98
CA PRO A 247 -13.74 -10.28 13.32
C PRO A 247 -12.84 -11.42 12.78
N GLU A 248 -13.38 -12.62 12.61
CA GLU A 248 -12.61 -13.79 12.11
C GLU A 248 -12.16 -13.64 10.64
N TYR A 249 -12.79 -12.69 9.90
CA TYR A 249 -12.44 -12.36 8.52
C TYR A 249 -11.58 -11.12 8.40
N ASN A 250 -11.19 -10.49 9.51
CA ASN A 250 -10.32 -9.32 9.48
C ASN A 250 -8.99 -9.64 8.79
N ALA A 251 -8.59 -8.76 7.87
CA ALA A 251 -7.28 -8.86 7.21
C ALA A 251 -6.22 -8.25 8.13
N MET A 252 -5.50 -9.10 8.84
CA MET A 252 -4.47 -8.69 9.79
C MET A 252 -3.12 -9.33 9.44
N VAL A 253 -2.06 -8.55 9.56
CA VAL A 253 -0.68 -9.03 9.48
C VAL A 253 -0.07 -8.98 10.87
N ALA A 254 0.42 -10.11 11.36
CA ALA A 254 1.18 -10.14 12.61
C ALA A 254 2.52 -9.42 12.42
N VAL A 255 2.82 -8.48 13.30
CA VAL A 255 4.08 -7.71 13.25
C VAL A 255 5.30 -8.48 13.79
N GLY A 256 5.09 -9.71 14.25
CA GLY A 256 6.16 -10.59 14.74
C GLY A 256 6.77 -10.09 16.03
N VAL A 257 8.11 -10.05 16.08
CA VAL A 257 8.86 -9.56 17.24
C VAL A 257 8.99 -8.03 17.29
N GLU A 258 8.65 -7.37 16.19
CA GLU A 258 8.66 -5.91 16.12
C GLU A 258 7.39 -5.34 16.78
N PRO A 259 7.48 -4.21 17.48
CA PRO A 259 6.29 -3.58 18.02
C PRO A 259 5.36 -3.06 16.93
N ASN A 260 4.08 -2.99 17.25
CA ASN A 260 3.09 -2.36 16.35
C ASN A 260 3.57 -0.95 15.94
N PRO A 261 3.57 -0.60 14.64
CA PRO A 261 4.08 0.70 14.17
C PRO A 261 3.43 1.91 14.83
N PHE A 262 2.12 1.86 15.12
CA PHE A 262 1.44 2.94 15.84
C PHE A 262 1.95 3.08 17.26
N TRP A 263 2.15 1.96 17.96
CA TRP A 263 2.71 1.97 19.32
C TRP A 263 4.14 2.53 19.31
N LEU A 264 4.96 2.09 18.38
CA LEU A 264 6.36 2.51 18.28
C LEU A 264 6.47 4.03 18.10
N VAL A 265 5.73 4.58 17.12
CA VAL A 265 5.77 6.02 16.80
C VAL A 265 5.14 6.87 17.90
N ALA A 266 4.04 6.40 18.50
CA ALA A 266 3.35 7.15 19.56
C ALA A 266 4.07 7.06 20.92
N ASN A 267 4.50 5.86 21.31
CA ASN A 267 4.99 5.60 22.66
C ASN A 267 6.53 5.63 22.74
N SER A 268 7.22 4.90 21.87
CA SER A 268 8.67 4.80 21.92
C SER A 268 9.35 6.08 21.36
N TRP A 269 8.90 6.55 20.21
CA TRP A 269 9.46 7.77 19.59
C TRP A 269 8.79 9.04 20.11
N GLY A 270 7.57 8.98 20.61
CA GLY A 270 6.86 10.11 21.17
C GLY A 270 6.43 11.16 20.13
N GLU A 271 6.28 10.77 18.86
CA GLU A 271 6.13 11.69 17.75
C GLU A 271 4.69 12.06 17.40
N ILE A 272 3.74 11.24 17.82
CA ILE A 272 2.31 11.47 17.59
C ILE A 272 1.50 11.34 18.89
N ARG A 273 0.38 12.05 18.91
CA ARG A 273 -0.64 12.03 19.98
C ARG A 273 -2.03 12.07 19.35
N ALA A 274 -3.05 11.78 20.15
CA ALA A 274 -4.43 12.02 19.76
C ALA A 274 -4.64 13.49 19.38
N ASN A 275 -5.43 13.74 18.32
CA ASN A 275 -5.79 15.08 17.91
C ASN A 275 -6.94 15.62 18.79
N ALA A 276 -6.88 16.91 19.11
CA ALA A 276 -7.93 17.59 19.89
C ALA A 276 -9.32 17.51 19.21
N THR A 277 -9.37 17.50 17.87
CA THR A 277 -10.61 17.33 17.14
C THR A 277 -11.29 16.02 17.51
N LEU A 278 -10.57 14.89 17.37
CA LEU A 278 -11.11 13.57 17.70
C LEU A 278 -11.52 13.48 19.16
N THR A 279 -10.65 13.88 20.09
CA THR A 279 -10.94 13.76 21.53
C THR A 279 -12.09 14.68 21.95
N SER A 280 -12.30 15.83 21.32
CA SER A 280 -13.43 16.71 21.59
C SER A 280 -14.76 16.05 21.18
N TYR A 281 -14.80 15.41 20.00
CA TYR A 281 -16.00 14.66 19.59
C TYR A 281 -16.28 13.49 20.53
N MET A 282 -15.25 12.68 20.83
CA MET A 282 -15.43 11.52 21.70
C MET A 282 -15.87 11.90 23.12
N ASN A 283 -15.30 12.98 23.70
CA ASN A 283 -15.74 13.52 24.99
C ASN A 283 -17.18 14.06 24.90
N GLY A 284 -17.51 14.82 23.86
CA GLY A 284 -18.85 15.42 23.69
C GLY A 284 -19.96 14.40 23.56
N TYR A 285 -19.68 13.24 22.98
CA TYR A 285 -20.64 12.14 22.82
C TYR A 285 -20.51 11.07 23.92
N ASN A 286 -19.64 11.23 24.90
CA ASN A 286 -19.31 10.22 25.91
C ASN A 286 -18.99 8.86 25.27
N ASP A 287 -18.16 8.88 24.22
CA ASP A 287 -17.85 7.69 23.41
C ASP A 287 -17.09 6.64 24.26
N PRO A 288 -17.65 5.46 24.48
CA PRO A 288 -17.02 4.43 25.32
C PRO A 288 -15.71 3.88 24.74
N ARG A 289 -15.44 4.10 23.46
CA ARG A 289 -14.20 3.68 22.78
C ARG A 289 -12.99 4.52 23.20
N MET A 290 -13.20 5.67 23.85
CA MET A 290 -12.12 6.58 24.24
C MET A 290 -11.01 5.83 25.01
N ALA A 291 -11.40 5.10 26.07
CA ALA A 291 -10.47 4.35 26.91
C ALA A 291 -9.86 3.11 26.21
N ALA A 292 -10.51 2.62 25.14
CA ALA A 292 -9.98 1.54 24.32
C ALA A 292 -8.93 2.03 23.29
N TYR A 293 -9.03 3.29 22.86
CA TYR A 293 -8.14 3.86 21.85
C TYR A 293 -6.96 4.63 22.43
N PHE A 294 -7.14 5.23 23.63
CA PHE A 294 -6.17 6.16 24.20
C PHE A 294 -5.91 5.90 25.66
N THR A 295 -4.67 6.11 26.09
CA THR A 295 -4.33 6.29 27.50
C THR A 295 -4.56 7.75 27.88
N PRO A 296 -5.13 8.06 29.06
CA PRO A 296 -5.30 9.44 29.48
C PRO A 296 -3.96 10.14 29.69
N ALA A 297 -3.92 11.43 29.44
CA ALA A 297 -2.83 12.30 29.86
C ALA A 297 -3.02 12.70 31.32
N THR A 298 -1.94 12.98 32.03
CA THR A 298 -2.01 13.56 33.39
C THR A 298 -1.86 15.07 33.28
N ILE A 299 -2.92 15.81 33.64
CA ILE A 299 -2.94 17.27 33.65
C ILE A 299 -3.33 17.73 35.06
N ASP A 300 -2.50 18.56 35.65
CA ASP A 300 -2.70 19.06 37.04
C ASP A 300 -2.94 17.93 38.06
N GLY A 301 -2.33 16.77 37.83
CA GLY A 301 -2.45 15.60 38.68
C GLY A 301 -3.66 14.70 38.42
N GLU A 302 -4.53 15.06 37.50
CA GLU A 302 -5.72 14.30 37.13
C GLU A 302 -5.57 13.61 35.77
N ALA A 303 -6.06 12.36 35.66
CA ALA A 303 -6.09 11.61 34.43
C ALA A 303 -7.23 12.12 33.54
N THR A 304 -6.86 12.63 32.35
CA THR A 304 -7.82 13.30 31.45
C THR A 304 -7.61 12.90 30.01
N PHE A 305 -8.69 12.70 29.25
CA PHE A 305 -8.62 12.43 27.82
C PHE A 305 -8.62 13.75 27.03
N VAL A 306 -7.43 14.21 26.69
CA VAL A 306 -7.24 15.44 25.93
C VAL A 306 -6.26 15.21 24.77
N GLY A 307 -6.63 15.68 23.59
CA GLY A 307 -5.78 15.64 22.41
C GLY A 307 -5.00 16.94 22.20
N LEU A 308 -3.94 16.87 21.42
CA LEU A 308 -3.20 18.05 20.99
C LEU A 308 -3.89 18.76 19.82
N ARG A 309 -3.82 20.09 19.79
CA ARG A 309 -4.29 20.88 18.64
C ARG A 309 -3.24 20.87 17.53
N SER A 310 -3.65 20.58 16.31
CA SER A 310 -2.78 20.76 15.16
C SER A 310 -2.40 22.24 14.98
N GLY A 311 -1.16 22.49 14.54
CA GLY A 311 -0.68 23.82 14.21
C GLY A 311 -0.24 24.71 15.41
N VAL A 312 -0.30 24.22 16.63
CA VAL A 312 0.16 24.96 17.80
C VAL A 312 1.68 24.82 17.95
N LYS A 313 2.38 25.95 18.06
CA LYS A 313 3.83 26.00 18.24
C LYS A 313 4.20 25.62 19.68
N GLY A 314 5.28 24.82 19.84
CA GLY A 314 5.84 24.49 21.16
C GLY A 314 5.10 23.36 21.91
N MET A 315 4.23 22.61 21.23
CA MET A 315 3.62 21.41 21.80
C MET A 315 4.70 20.36 22.04
N THR A 316 4.64 19.76 23.21
CA THR A 316 5.55 18.67 23.61
C THR A 316 4.80 17.37 23.76
N SER A 317 5.52 16.26 23.66
CA SER A 317 4.96 14.91 23.87
C SER A 317 4.46 14.68 25.32
N ALA A 318 4.74 15.58 26.25
CA ALA A 318 4.30 15.51 27.64
C ALA A 318 2.80 15.78 27.83
N ILE A 319 2.16 16.47 26.87
CA ILE A 319 0.75 16.87 26.94
C ILE A 319 -0.02 16.14 25.84
N GLY A 320 -1.12 15.49 26.19
CA GLY A 320 -2.02 14.80 25.26
C GLY A 320 -1.99 13.29 25.35
N CYS A 321 -3.12 12.68 25.05
CA CYS A 321 -3.34 11.25 25.13
C CYS A 321 -2.44 10.48 24.17
N LEU A 322 -1.80 9.42 24.67
CA LEU A 322 -1.13 8.41 23.87
C LEU A 322 -2.15 7.48 23.21
N LEU A 323 -1.80 6.94 22.06
CA LEU A 323 -2.52 5.82 21.51
C LEU A 323 -2.33 4.60 22.42
N TYR A 324 -3.44 4.07 22.90
CA TYR A 324 -3.44 2.77 23.53
C TYR A 324 -3.48 1.73 22.40
N THR A 325 -2.34 1.25 22.05
CA THR A 325 -2.26 0.01 21.31
C THR A 325 -1.95 -1.05 22.37
N SER A 326 -2.92 -1.87 22.74
CA SER A 326 -2.60 -3.15 23.34
C SER A 326 -1.53 -3.79 22.46
N ASP A 327 -0.50 -4.38 23.06
CA ASP A 327 0.32 -5.34 22.33
C ASP A 327 -0.65 -6.28 21.66
N ALA A 328 -0.84 -6.10 20.35
CA ALA A 328 -1.73 -6.94 19.54
C ALA A 328 -1.05 -8.29 19.31
N ALA A 329 -0.50 -8.84 20.36
CA ALA A 329 0.08 -10.15 20.48
C ALA A 329 -0.79 -11.07 21.35
N ASP A 330 -1.97 -10.59 21.81
CA ASP A 330 -2.99 -11.43 22.46
C ASP A 330 -4.13 -11.75 21.49
#